data_77fd18b70e816bbe7c73f2a5727834ce
#
_entry.id   77fd18b70e816bbe7c73f2a5727834ce
#
_cell.length_a   1.000
_cell.length_b   1.000
_cell.length_c   1.000
_cell.angle_alpha   90.00
_cell.angle_beta   90.00
_cell.angle_gamma   90.00
#
_symmetry.space_group_name_H-M   'P 1'
#
loop_
_entity.id
_entity.type
_entity.pdbx_description
1 polymer ?
#
loop_
_entity_poly.entity_id
_entity_poly.type
_entity_poly.pdbx_seq_one_letter_code
_entity_poly.pdbx_strand_id
1 'polypeptide(L)'
;AYVSGLGRTRRVVVYDTLLAAAGPGPEEGSGGGADEVVLVVAHELAHVRHRDVLWGIIGAAALAAVSVLAAIALFDLGPVQRALGVSGLGDPLATPGLLLLGAAGSLVAAPAASAISRWAEARADWVSLEVTRDPVTAVAGERRVALENRADLRPNRLLMVMFASHPTTMARIAQASLPAPELTGFR
;
A
#
# COMPACT_ATOMS: atom_id res chain seq x y z
N ALA A 1 -10.07 -9.56 2.17
CA ALA A 1 -9.47 -9.89 3.48
C ALA A 1 -8.64 -8.70 3.97
N TYR A 2 -8.28 -8.70 5.24
CA TYR A 2 -7.30 -7.75 5.81
C TYR A 2 -6.80 -8.26 7.16
N VAL A 3 -5.61 -7.80 7.57
CA VAL A 3 -5.07 -8.04 8.91
C VAL A 3 -5.44 -6.87 9.83
N SER A 4 -5.90 -7.19 11.03
CA SER A 4 -6.22 -6.23 12.08
C SER A 4 -5.49 -6.58 13.39
N GLY A 5 -5.22 -5.56 14.22
CA GLY A 5 -4.60 -5.70 15.53
C GLY A 5 -3.08 -5.74 15.51
N LEU A 6 -2.49 -5.66 16.70
CA LEU A 6 -1.05 -5.67 16.94
C LEU A 6 -0.66 -6.75 17.97
N GLY A 7 0.52 -7.31 17.84
CA GLY A 7 1.03 -8.31 18.79
C GLY A 7 0.09 -9.52 18.92
N ARG A 8 -0.39 -9.81 20.11
CA ARG A 8 -1.26 -10.96 20.42
C ARG A 8 -2.72 -10.78 20.00
N THR A 9 -3.13 -9.58 19.62
CA THR A 9 -4.51 -9.28 19.16
C THR A 9 -4.66 -9.36 17.64
N ARG A 10 -3.61 -9.76 16.94
CA ARG A 10 -3.64 -9.90 15.47
C ARG A 10 -4.66 -10.94 15.04
N ARG A 11 -5.43 -10.60 14.03
CA ARG A 11 -6.39 -11.50 13.36
C ARG A 11 -6.45 -11.19 11.87
N VAL A 12 -6.62 -12.22 11.07
CA VAL A 12 -6.97 -12.10 9.66
C VAL A 12 -8.48 -12.11 9.57
N VAL A 13 -9.06 -11.10 8.94
CA VAL A 13 -10.49 -11.00 8.68
C VAL A 13 -10.72 -11.35 7.22
N VAL A 14 -11.52 -12.37 6.98
CA VAL A 14 -11.91 -12.80 5.63
C VAL A 14 -13.38 -12.41 5.44
N TYR A 15 -13.66 -11.71 4.34
CA TYR A 15 -15.02 -11.31 4.02
C TYR A 15 -15.82 -12.51 3.48
N ASP A 16 -17.12 -12.50 3.73
CA ASP A 16 -18.09 -13.48 3.20
C ASP A 16 -18.11 -13.49 1.67
N THR A 17 -17.90 -12.34 1.02
CA THR A 17 -17.78 -12.22 -0.42
C THR A 17 -16.61 -13.03 -1.00
N LEU A 18 -15.46 -13.06 -0.29
CA LEU A 18 -14.32 -13.90 -0.69
C LEU A 18 -14.62 -15.39 -0.48
N LEU A 19 -15.29 -15.73 0.62
CA LEU A 19 -15.71 -17.11 0.90
C LEU A 19 -16.80 -17.58 -0.07
N ALA A 20 -17.73 -16.72 -0.47
CA ALA A 20 -18.73 -17.03 -1.48
C ALA A 20 -18.11 -17.24 -2.87
N ALA A 21 -17.09 -16.47 -3.22
CA ALA A 21 -16.31 -16.68 -4.44
C ALA A 21 -15.51 -18.01 -4.42
N ALA A 22 -15.24 -18.54 -3.22
CA ALA A 22 -14.59 -19.82 -2.98
C ALA A 22 -15.55 -21.04 -3.05
N GLY A 23 -16.83 -20.84 -3.37
CA GLY A 23 -17.79 -21.92 -3.60
C GLY A 23 -17.33 -22.92 -4.67
N PRO A 24 -18.03 -24.06 -4.87
CA PRO A 24 -17.62 -25.04 -5.86
C PRO A 24 -17.53 -24.37 -7.23
N GLY A 25 -16.28 -24.10 -7.61
CA GLY A 25 -15.94 -23.36 -8.83
C GLY A 25 -16.37 -24.12 -10.07
N PRO A 26 -16.60 -23.42 -11.20
CA PRO A 26 -16.80 -24.07 -12.47
C PRO A 26 -15.49 -24.74 -12.88
N GLU A 27 -15.54 -26.02 -13.10
CA GLU A 27 -14.56 -26.89 -13.77
C GLU A 27 -13.10 -26.88 -13.29
N GLU A 28 -12.49 -28.07 -13.16
CA GLU A 28 -11.08 -28.29 -12.91
C GLU A 28 -10.21 -27.43 -13.86
N GLY A 29 -9.42 -26.52 -13.29
CA GLY A 29 -8.50 -25.65 -14.04
C GLY A 29 -8.88 -24.17 -14.13
N SER A 30 -10.01 -23.72 -13.56
CA SER A 30 -10.44 -22.32 -13.62
C SER A 30 -9.81 -21.40 -12.55
N GLY A 31 -8.91 -21.90 -11.70
CA GLY A 31 -8.14 -21.09 -10.74
C GLY A 31 -9.02 -20.23 -9.81
N GLY A 32 -10.17 -20.75 -9.40
CA GLY A 32 -11.08 -20.06 -8.48
C GLY A 32 -11.42 -20.93 -7.28
N GLY A 33 -11.94 -20.34 -6.23
CA GLY A 33 -12.42 -21.09 -5.09
C GLY A 33 -11.45 -21.12 -3.91
N ALA A 34 -11.28 -22.30 -3.30
CA ALA A 34 -10.48 -22.47 -2.08
C ALA A 34 -9.03 -22.01 -2.24
N ASP A 35 -8.43 -22.23 -3.42
CA ASP A 35 -7.02 -21.86 -3.71
C ASP A 35 -6.82 -20.36 -3.72
N GLU A 36 -7.79 -19.59 -4.21
CA GLU A 36 -7.75 -18.13 -4.17
C GLU A 36 -7.81 -17.60 -2.72
N VAL A 37 -8.64 -18.20 -1.86
CA VAL A 37 -8.68 -17.86 -0.44
C VAL A 37 -7.33 -18.12 0.21
N VAL A 38 -6.70 -19.27 -0.08
CA VAL A 38 -5.38 -19.63 0.44
C VAL A 38 -4.34 -18.60 -0.01
N LEU A 39 -4.36 -18.18 -1.27
CA LEU A 39 -3.46 -17.18 -1.81
C LEU A 39 -3.62 -15.82 -1.13
N VAL A 40 -4.86 -15.35 -0.97
CA VAL A 40 -5.16 -14.10 -0.28
C VAL A 40 -4.74 -14.16 1.20
N VAL A 41 -5.02 -15.27 1.89
CA VAL A 41 -4.60 -15.45 3.29
C VAL A 41 -3.08 -15.50 3.42
N ALA A 42 -2.37 -16.14 2.48
CA ALA A 42 -0.91 -16.16 2.46
C ALA A 42 -0.33 -14.75 2.26
N HIS A 43 -0.93 -13.93 1.38
CA HIS A 43 -0.59 -12.52 1.19
C HIS A 43 -0.76 -11.73 2.50
N GLU A 44 -1.91 -11.84 3.16
CA GLU A 44 -2.18 -11.17 4.43
C GLU A 44 -1.21 -11.60 5.55
N LEU A 45 -0.88 -12.89 5.61
CA LEU A 45 0.09 -13.41 6.57
C LEU A 45 1.51 -12.91 6.30
N ALA A 46 1.86 -12.60 5.04
CA ALA A 46 3.14 -11.96 4.72
C ALA A 46 3.26 -10.58 5.37
N HIS A 47 2.20 -9.75 5.35
CA HIS A 47 2.18 -8.47 6.07
C HIS A 47 2.36 -8.65 7.58
N VAL A 48 1.75 -9.69 8.16
CA VAL A 48 1.93 -10.03 9.59
C VAL A 48 3.39 -10.42 9.88
N ARG A 49 3.98 -11.29 9.05
CA ARG A 49 5.37 -11.77 9.20
C ARG A 49 6.36 -10.62 9.15
N HIS A 50 6.19 -9.71 8.21
CA HIS A 50 7.07 -8.57 7.99
C HIS A 50 6.76 -7.37 8.88
N ARG A 51 5.69 -7.44 9.69
CA ARG A 51 5.26 -6.38 10.61
C ARG A 51 4.97 -5.06 9.87
N ASP A 52 4.40 -5.14 8.67
CA ASP A 52 4.21 -3.97 7.81
C ASP A 52 3.35 -2.89 8.46
N VAL A 53 2.30 -3.29 9.22
CA VAL A 53 1.48 -2.35 9.99
C VAL A 53 2.32 -1.59 11.03
N LEU A 54 3.20 -2.28 11.75
CA LEU A 54 4.06 -1.64 12.76
C LEU A 54 5.04 -0.67 12.11
N TRP A 55 5.75 -1.11 11.08
CA TRP A 55 6.71 -0.26 10.37
C TRP A 55 6.02 0.90 9.65
N GLY A 56 4.81 0.68 9.11
CA GLY A 56 3.96 1.73 8.54
C GLY A 56 3.60 2.80 9.56
N ILE A 57 3.19 2.41 10.79
CA ILE A 57 2.87 3.35 11.87
C ILE A 57 4.12 4.14 12.29
N ILE A 58 5.26 3.45 12.50
CA ILE A 58 6.52 4.10 12.87
C ILE A 58 6.97 5.08 11.79
N GLY A 59 6.93 4.66 10.53
CA GLY A 59 7.29 5.51 9.39
C GLY A 59 6.39 6.73 9.25
N ALA A 60 5.07 6.55 9.39
CA ALA A 60 4.10 7.64 9.35
C ALA A 60 4.31 8.62 10.52
N ALA A 61 4.56 8.12 11.73
CA ALA A 61 4.83 8.96 12.89
C ALA A 61 6.14 9.75 12.73
N ALA A 62 7.20 9.09 12.24
CA ALA A 62 8.47 9.76 11.96
C ALA A 62 8.33 10.83 10.88
N LEU A 63 7.62 10.52 9.79
CA LEU A 63 7.36 11.48 8.73
C LEU A 63 6.54 12.67 9.22
N ALA A 64 5.51 12.42 10.04
CA ALA A 64 4.70 13.48 10.63
C ALA A 64 5.56 14.39 11.53
N ALA A 65 6.43 13.83 12.38
CA ALA A 65 7.33 14.60 13.22
C ALA A 65 8.30 15.44 12.40
N VAL A 66 8.93 14.86 11.37
CA VAL A 66 9.82 15.59 10.45
C VAL A 66 9.07 16.70 9.72
N SER A 67 7.85 16.44 9.27
CA SER A 67 7.02 17.43 8.57
C SER A 67 6.67 18.62 9.47
N VAL A 68 6.31 18.36 10.74
CA VAL A 68 6.01 19.41 11.72
C VAL A 68 7.26 20.24 12.01
N LEU A 69 8.40 19.61 12.28
CA LEU A 69 9.65 20.31 12.54
C LEU A 69 10.11 21.14 11.33
N ALA A 70 10.00 20.59 10.14
CA ALA A 70 10.30 21.29 8.90
C ALA A 70 9.35 22.47 8.67
N ALA A 71 8.06 22.31 8.93
CA ALA A 71 7.08 23.39 8.81
C ALA A 71 7.39 24.53 9.78
N ILE A 72 7.73 24.22 11.04
CA ILE A 72 8.15 25.22 12.04
C ILE A 72 9.41 25.96 11.58
N ALA A 73 10.45 25.19 11.16
CA ALA A 73 11.70 25.79 10.70
C ALA A 73 11.52 26.67 9.46
N LEU A 74 10.68 26.24 8.51
CA LEU A 74 10.36 27.06 7.33
C LEU A 74 9.55 28.30 7.71
N PHE A 75 8.65 28.16 8.68
CA PHE A 75 7.83 29.26 9.15
C PHE A 75 8.64 30.38 9.82
N ASP A 76 9.78 30.06 10.45
CA ASP A 76 10.67 31.03 11.04
C ASP A 76 11.50 31.83 10.01
N LEU A 77 11.45 31.46 8.74
CA LEU A 77 12.14 32.18 7.68
C LEU A 77 11.38 33.45 7.31
N GLY A 78 12.05 34.60 7.40
CA GLY A 78 11.48 35.91 7.09
C GLY A 78 10.82 36.03 5.71
N PRO A 79 11.35 35.42 4.63
CA PRO A 79 10.66 35.38 3.34
C PRO A 79 9.32 34.60 3.39
N VAL A 80 9.25 33.50 4.14
CA VAL A 80 8.03 32.71 4.30
C VAL A 80 6.98 33.48 5.08
N GLN A 81 7.37 34.11 6.19
CA GLN A 81 6.47 34.97 6.98
C GLN A 81 5.88 36.10 6.13
N ARG A 82 6.73 36.79 5.34
CA ARG A 82 6.24 37.82 4.42
C ARG A 82 5.28 37.31 3.36
N ALA A 83 5.57 36.14 2.79
CA ALA A 83 4.70 35.52 1.78
C ALA A 83 3.35 35.10 2.36
N LEU A 84 3.33 34.66 3.63
CA LEU A 84 2.12 34.25 4.34
C LEU A 84 1.40 35.42 5.02
N GLY A 85 2.00 36.61 5.06
CA GLY A 85 1.42 37.78 5.72
C GLY A 85 1.34 37.67 7.23
N VAL A 86 2.30 36.98 7.87
CA VAL A 86 2.31 36.69 9.32
C VAL A 86 3.55 37.22 9.97
N SER A 87 3.48 37.51 11.28
CA SER A 87 4.60 38.04 12.06
C SER A 87 5.38 36.97 12.87
N GLY A 88 4.90 35.73 12.91
CA GLY A 88 5.49 34.63 13.64
C GLY A 88 4.44 33.63 14.13
N LEU A 89 4.88 32.62 14.91
CA LEU A 89 3.99 31.56 15.42
C LEU A 89 2.88 32.07 16.37
N GLY A 90 3.09 33.24 17.00
CA GLY A 90 2.07 33.87 17.85
C GLY A 90 0.99 34.63 17.07
N ASP A 91 1.10 34.74 15.76
CA ASP A 91 0.13 35.43 14.92
C ASP A 91 -1.13 34.54 14.76
N PRO A 92 -2.34 35.10 14.93
CA PRO A 92 -3.58 34.35 14.70
C PRO A 92 -3.67 33.70 13.29
N LEU A 93 -3.02 34.30 12.30
CA LEU A 93 -2.96 33.77 10.92
C LEU A 93 -1.87 32.71 10.71
N ALA A 94 -1.09 32.38 11.73
CA ALA A 94 -0.04 31.34 11.63
C ALA A 94 -0.62 29.97 11.34
N THR A 95 -1.77 29.62 11.91
CA THR A 95 -2.41 28.29 11.76
C THR A 95 -2.68 27.92 10.29
N PRO A 96 -3.35 28.75 9.48
CA PRO A 96 -3.51 28.47 8.05
C PRO A 96 -2.19 28.29 7.32
N GLY A 97 -1.19 29.11 7.63
CA GLY A 97 0.17 29.03 7.05
C GLY A 97 0.86 27.69 7.37
N LEU A 98 0.79 27.24 8.62
CA LEU A 98 1.34 25.94 9.03
C LEU A 98 0.61 24.77 8.35
N LEU A 99 -0.70 24.84 8.23
CA LEU A 99 -1.48 23.82 7.52
C LEU A 99 -1.08 23.76 6.03
N LEU A 100 -0.87 24.91 5.40
CA LEU A 100 -0.41 24.96 4.01
C LEU A 100 0.98 24.34 3.84
N LEU A 101 1.92 24.66 4.72
CA LEU A 101 3.27 24.08 4.71
C LEU A 101 3.23 22.57 4.97
N GLY A 102 2.38 22.12 5.91
CA GLY A 102 2.16 20.69 6.18
C GLY A 102 1.59 19.95 4.97
N ALA A 103 0.60 20.54 4.29
CA ALA A 103 0.01 19.96 3.07
C ALA A 103 1.04 19.88 1.93
N ALA A 104 1.85 20.94 1.74
CA ALA A 104 2.94 20.94 0.76
C ALA A 104 3.99 19.88 1.09
N GLY A 105 4.38 19.75 2.35
CA GLY A 105 5.30 18.71 2.83
C GLY A 105 4.76 17.30 2.59
N SER A 106 3.47 17.07 2.86
CA SER A 106 2.81 15.79 2.59
C SER A 106 2.82 15.43 1.10
N LEU A 107 2.62 16.42 0.24
CA LEU A 107 2.67 16.22 -1.21
C LEU A 107 4.08 15.85 -1.68
N VAL A 108 5.11 16.48 -1.11
CA VAL A 108 6.53 16.14 -1.40
C VAL A 108 6.88 14.73 -0.91
N ALA A 109 6.32 14.30 0.24
CA ALA A 109 6.57 12.98 0.81
C ALA A 109 5.77 11.86 0.14
N ALA A 110 4.67 12.17 -0.54
CA ALA A 110 3.75 11.20 -1.12
C ALA A 110 4.42 10.16 -2.04
N PRO A 111 5.36 10.50 -2.95
CA PRO A 111 6.02 9.52 -3.80
C PRO A 111 6.79 8.46 -3.01
N ALA A 112 7.49 8.87 -1.96
CA ALA A 112 8.27 7.97 -1.11
C ALA A 112 7.34 7.04 -0.32
N ALA A 113 6.29 7.56 0.30
CA ALA A 113 5.29 6.79 1.02
C ALA A 113 4.60 5.76 0.10
N SER A 114 4.19 6.19 -1.09
CA SER A 114 3.58 5.33 -2.09
C SER A 114 4.54 4.24 -2.59
N ALA A 115 5.83 4.56 -2.78
CA ALA A 115 6.84 3.58 -3.18
C ALA A 115 7.06 2.51 -2.12
N ILE A 116 7.14 2.89 -0.84
CA ILE A 116 7.28 1.96 0.29
C ILE A 116 6.06 1.04 0.36
N SER A 117 4.84 1.59 0.22
CA SER A 117 3.62 0.80 0.22
C SER A 117 3.61 -0.21 -0.93
N ARG A 118 3.88 0.21 -2.16
CA ARG A 118 3.95 -0.70 -3.32
C ARG A 118 5.02 -1.78 -3.15
N TRP A 119 6.14 -1.46 -2.52
CA TRP A 119 7.18 -2.45 -2.25
C TRP A 119 6.71 -3.51 -1.24
N ALA A 120 6.01 -3.09 -0.17
CA ALA A 120 5.43 -4.01 0.81
C ALA A 120 4.41 -4.95 0.17
N GLU A 121 3.53 -4.41 -0.69
CA GLU A 121 2.55 -5.19 -1.45
C GLU A 121 3.21 -6.19 -2.41
N ALA A 122 4.18 -5.73 -3.22
CA ALA A 122 4.90 -6.61 -4.14
C ALA A 122 5.64 -7.74 -3.40
N ARG A 123 6.16 -7.47 -2.20
CA ARG A 123 6.77 -8.48 -1.34
C ARG A 123 5.72 -9.46 -0.79
N ALA A 124 4.54 -8.99 -0.40
CA ALA A 124 3.46 -9.85 0.09
C ALA A 124 2.94 -10.76 -1.02
N ASP A 125 2.76 -10.24 -2.24
CA ASP A 125 2.43 -11.05 -3.41
C ASP A 125 3.48 -12.13 -3.67
N TRP A 126 4.74 -11.77 -3.55
CA TRP A 126 5.86 -12.68 -3.72
C TRP A 126 5.83 -13.83 -2.71
N VAL A 127 5.66 -13.53 -1.42
CA VAL A 127 5.56 -14.54 -0.36
C VAL A 127 4.34 -15.44 -0.59
N SER A 128 3.22 -14.89 -1.02
CA SER A 128 2.03 -15.69 -1.31
C SER A 128 2.28 -16.69 -2.44
N LEU A 129 2.97 -16.27 -3.51
CA LEU A 129 3.37 -17.14 -4.62
C LEU A 129 4.40 -18.20 -4.21
N GLU A 130 5.38 -17.85 -3.36
CA GLU A 130 6.37 -18.80 -2.85
C GLU A 130 5.71 -19.91 -2.01
N VAL A 131 4.73 -19.54 -1.19
CA VAL A 131 4.01 -20.46 -0.30
C VAL A 131 3.01 -21.33 -1.06
N THR A 132 2.20 -20.74 -1.93
CA THR A 132 1.13 -21.45 -2.63
C THR A 132 1.62 -22.20 -3.87
N ARG A 133 2.67 -21.67 -4.52
CA ARG A 133 3.21 -22.16 -5.81
C ARG A 133 2.14 -22.26 -6.90
N ASP A 134 1.15 -21.38 -6.83
CA ASP A 134 0.03 -21.35 -7.78
C ASP A 134 -0.07 -20.00 -8.51
N PRO A 135 0.79 -19.78 -9.52
CA PRO A 135 0.73 -18.58 -10.33
C PRO A 135 -0.55 -18.49 -11.19
N VAL A 136 -1.19 -19.62 -11.48
CA VAL A 136 -2.40 -19.64 -12.31
C VAL A 136 -3.55 -19.00 -11.54
N THR A 137 -3.79 -19.42 -10.31
CA THR A 137 -4.79 -18.82 -9.43
C THR A 137 -4.48 -17.36 -9.15
N ALA A 138 -3.21 -16.99 -8.93
CA ALA A 138 -2.81 -15.60 -8.73
C ALA A 138 -3.17 -14.70 -9.92
N VAL A 139 -2.85 -15.12 -11.14
CA VAL A 139 -3.20 -14.39 -12.37
C VAL A 139 -4.71 -14.32 -12.57
N ALA A 140 -5.44 -15.42 -12.32
CA ALA A 140 -6.90 -15.46 -12.45
C ALA A 140 -7.58 -14.52 -11.45
N GLY A 141 -7.15 -14.53 -10.18
CA GLY A 141 -7.64 -13.66 -9.12
C GLY A 141 -7.41 -12.18 -9.45
N GLU A 142 -6.20 -11.81 -9.89
CA GLU A 142 -5.89 -10.42 -10.29
C GLU A 142 -6.76 -9.95 -11.48
N ARG A 143 -6.99 -10.81 -12.46
CA ARG A 143 -7.90 -10.49 -13.59
C ARG A 143 -9.33 -10.31 -13.13
N ARG A 144 -9.82 -11.17 -12.24
CA ARG A 144 -11.16 -11.07 -11.68
C ARG A 144 -11.34 -9.76 -10.92
N VAL A 145 -10.45 -9.46 -9.98
CA VAL A 145 -10.46 -8.21 -9.20
C VAL A 145 -10.40 -6.98 -10.10
N ALA A 146 -9.57 -7.01 -11.14
CA ALA A 146 -9.47 -5.92 -12.10
C ALA A 146 -10.79 -5.69 -12.87
N LEU A 147 -11.47 -6.75 -13.27
CA LEU A 147 -12.75 -6.67 -13.97
C LEU A 147 -13.86 -6.16 -13.04
N GLU A 148 -13.96 -6.70 -11.82
CA GLU A 148 -14.96 -6.28 -10.82
C GLU A 148 -14.80 -4.80 -10.45
N ASN A 149 -13.57 -4.34 -10.26
CA ASN A 149 -13.26 -2.96 -9.90
C ASN A 149 -13.14 -2.03 -11.11
N ARG A 150 -13.31 -2.53 -12.33
CA ARG A 150 -13.09 -1.76 -13.58
C ARG A 150 -11.74 -1.04 -13.56
N ALA A 151 -10.70 -1.76 -13.14
CA ALA A 151 -9.38 -1.20 -12.94
C ALA A 151 -8.78 -0.67 -14.24
N ASP A 152 -8.17 0.51 -14.18
CA ASP A 152 -7.39 1.04 -15.29
C ASP A 152 -6.09 0.23 -15.43
N LEU A 153 -5.93 -0.46 -16.56
CA LEU A 153 -4.74 -1.26 -16.85
C LEU A 153 -3.53 -0.41 -17.26
N ARG A 154 -3.74 0.88 -17.58
CA ARG A 154 -2.69 1.84 -17.95
C ARG A 154 -2.83 3.15 -17.18
N PRO A 155 -2.80 3.11 -15.85
CA PRO A 155 -3.00 4.30 -15.04
C PRO A 155 -1.93 5.35 -15.32
N ASN A 156 -2.28 6.60 -15.11
CA ASN A 156 -1.36 7.72 -15.27
C ASN A 156 -0.13 7.52 -14.35
N ARG A 157 1.08 7.58 -14.92
CA ARG A 157 2.34 7.34 -14.21
C ARG A 157 2.56 8.31 -13.04
N LEU A 158 2.19 9.57 -13.22
CA LEU A 158 2.33 10.57 -12.15
C LEU A 158 1.43 10.22 -10.97
N LEU A 159 0.16 9.89 -11.22
CA LEU A 159 -0.78 9.48 -10.17
C LEU A 159 -0.31 8.20 -9.47
N MET A 160 0.24 7.24 -10.22
CA MET A 160 0.82 6.03 -9.65
C MET A 160 1.99 6.32 -8.73
N VAL A 161 2.91 7.18 -9.14
CA VAL A 161 4.07 7.55 -8.32
C VAL A 161 3.64 8.28 -7.06
N MET A 162 2.70 9.20 -7.19
CA MET A 162 2.27 10.09 -6.10
C MET A 162 1.35 9.41 -5.08
N PHE A 163 0.40 8.56 -5.54
CA PHE A 163 -0.75 8.21 -4.71
C PHE A 163 -1.10 6.72 -4.69
N ALA A 164 -0.52 5.89 -5.57
CA ALA A 164 -0.88 4.49 -5.58
C ALA A 164 -0.19 3.72 -4.44
N SER A 165 -0.96 3.10 -3.58
CA SER A 165 -0.49 2.23 -2.50
C SER A 165 -0.18 0.81 -2.97
N HIS A 166 -0.73 0.38 -4.10
CA HIS A 166 -0.57 -0.96 -4.66
C HIS A 166 0.12 -0.92 -6.03
N PRO A 167 0.84 -1.98 -6.43
CA PRO A 167 1.29 -2.16 -7.79
C PRO A 167 0.10 -2.21 -8.77
N THR A 168 0.34 -1.94 -10.04
CA THR A 168 -0.72 -2.09 -11.06
C THR A 168 -1.07 -3.56 -11.24
N THR A 169 -2.32 -3.86 -11.65
CA THR A 169 -2.75 -5.22 -12.02
C THR A 169 -1.76 -5.87 -13.00
N MET A 170 -1.31 -5.11 -14.00
CA MET A 170 -0.34 -5.64 -14.98
C MET A 170 1.02 -5.99 -14.35
N ALA A 171 1.48 -5.22 -13.38
CA ALA A 171 2.72 -5.52 -12.64
C ALA A 171 2.57 -6.78 -11.78
N ARG A 172 1.43 -6.96 -11.10
CA ARG A 172 1.14 -8.14 -10.28
C ARG A 172 1.02 -9.41 -11.14
N ILE A 173 0.31 -9.32 -12.28
CA ILE A 173 0.22 -10.42 -13.26
C ILE A 173 1.61 -10.76 -13.81
N ALA A 174 2.42 -9.76 -14.17
CA ALA A 174 3.79 -10.00 -14.65
C ALA A 174 4.65 -10.68 -13.59
N GLN A 175 4.55 -10.24 -12.33
CA GLN A 175 5.25 -10.87 -11.20
C GLN A 175 4.84 -12.33 -11.02
N ALA A 176 3.54 -12.64 -11.06
CA ALA A 176 3.03 -14.00 -10.93
C ALA A 176 3.45 -14.91 -12.10
N SER A 177 3.80 -14.33 -13.25
CA SER A 177 4.21 -15.05 -14.45
C SER A 177 5.73 -15.32 -14.50
N LEU A 178 6.52 -14.83 -13.53
CA LEU A 178 7.95 -15.08 -13.48
C LEU A 178 8.27 -16.55 -13.11
N PRO A 179 9.31 -17.15 -13.68
CA PRO A 179 9.72 -18.49 -13.28
C PRO A 179 10.23 -18.53 -11.84
N ALA A 180 9.91 -19.63 -11.14
CA ALA A 180 10.18 -19.83 -9.71
C ALA A 180 11.62 -19.55 -9.22
N PRO A 181 12.71 -19.72 -10.02
CA PRO A 181 14.06 -19.38 -9.58
C PRO A 181 14.35 -17.89 -9.41
N GLU A 182 13.61 -17.02 -10.10
CA GLU A 182 13.74 -15.56 -9.95
C GLU A 182 13.00 -15.04 -8.73
N LEU A 183 12.20 -15.91 -8.07
CA LEU A 183 11.46 -15.66 -6.86
C LEU A 183 12.34 -15.54 -5.58
N THR A 184 13.64 -15.80 -5.66
CA THR A 184 14.53 -15.86 -4.47
C THR A 184 15.15 -14.52 -4.03
N GLY A 185 14.82 -13.42 -4.71
CA GLY A 185 15.48 -12.11 -4.50
C GLY A 185 15.03 -11.30 -3.27
N PHE A 186 14.04 -11.77 -2.48
CA PHE A 186 13.45 -11.00 -1.36
C PHE A 186 13.61 -11.71 0.01
N ARG A 187 14.75 -12.28 0.28
CA ARG A 187 15.05 -12.82 1.63
C ARG A 187 15.42 -11.72 2.62
#